data_ffd29f666ae867a2a89045bd783a5015
#
_entry.id   ffd29f666ae867a2a89045bd783a5015
#
_cell.length_a   1.000
_cell.length_b   1.000
_cell.length_c   1.000
_cell.angle_alpha   90.00
_cell.angle_beta   90.00
_cell.angle_gamma   90.00
#
_symmetry.space_group_name_H-M   'P 1'
#
loop_
_entity.id
_entity.type
_entity.pdbx_description
1 polymer ?
#
loop_
_entity_poly.entity_id
_entity_poly.type
_entity_poly.pdbx_seq_one_letter_code
_entity_poly.pdbx_strand_id
1 'polypeptide(L)'
;MKPFMDKDFLLSTETAKHLYHSYAKTTPILDYHCHINPQEIAQDKQFQNITQVWLGGDHYKWRQMRSNGVEEYYITGDAPDREKFQKWAETLEKLIGNPLYHWSHLELQRYFGYTGHLCGETAQEVWDLCNEKLAQPDMSARGLIRRSNVTLICTTDDPVDTLEWHEKIKEDPTFDVQVLPAWRPDKAVAIEKPGFGDYIRQLSAAANQPVTTFRELTLALTDRMEYFHARGCSVSDHGLDYVMYAPASEEEVEAIFVKRLSGASLTDEETLKYKTALLLFLGRQYHRLGWVMQIHYSVRRDNNQLLFRRVGADTGFDSISNYAPANQLAEFLNALAITDELPKTILYSLNPNDNAMIDVLMGCFQDSSAVGKIQHGSAWWFNDHKIGMIEQMTSLANLGILSNFIGMLTDSSHEYFRRILCDLIGGWVENGEYPNDEKALERIIKGISYENAVRYFGFDLKI
;
A
#
# COMPACT_ATOMS: atom_id res chain seq x y z
N MET A 1 27.05 24.89 2.32
CA MET A 1 26.25 23.90 1.58
C MET A 1 26.09 22.69 2.48
N LYS A 2 24.88 22.14 2.61
CA LYS A 2 24.68 20.92 3.39
C LYS A 2 25.35 19.75 2.65
N PRO A 3 25.94 18.78 3.35
CA PRO A 3 26.44 17.53 2.72
C PRO A 3 25.30 16.76 2.05
N PHE A 4 25.66 15.94 1.05
CA PHE A 4 24.69 15.10 0.35
C PHE A 4 24.10 14.07 1.29
N MET A 5 22.77 14.11 1.46
CA MET A 5 21.98 13.16 2.25
C MET A 5 22.62 12.78 3.61
N ASP A 6 23.07 13.79 4.35
CA ASP A 6 23.64 13.62 5.70
C ASP A 6 22.60 13.12 6.72
N LYS A 7 23.02 12.98 7.98
CA LYS A 7 22.13 12.52 9.06
C LYS A 7 20.88 13.38 9.22
N ASP A 8 20.93 14.66 8.84
CA ASP A 8 19.86 15.66 8.95
C ASP A 8 19.15 15.89 7.60
N PHE A 9 19.33 15.00 6.63
CA PHE A 9 18.64 15.04 5.34
C PHE A 9 17.13 15.25 5.51
N LEU A 10 16.53 16.20 4.77
CA LEU A 10 15.15 16.65 4.84
C LEU A 10 14.75 17.38 6.15
N LEU A 11 15.60 17.48 7.16
CA LEU A 11 15.29 18.15 8.42
C LEU A 11 15.83 19.58 8.38
N SER A 12 14.95 20.57 8.33
CA SER A 12 15.31 21.97 8.09
C SER A 12 15.51 22.78 9.37
N THR A 13 14.85 22.40 10.48
CA THR A 13 14.87 23.10 11.75
C THR A 13 15.52 22.28 12.87
N GLU A 14 15.95 22.93 13.97
CA GLU A 14 16.49 22.21 15.12
C GLU A 14 15.41 21.35 15.79
N THR A 15 14.17 21.84 15.86
CA THR A 15 13.03 21.06 16.35
C THR A 15 12.78 19.84 15.49
N ALA A 16 12.79 19.95 14.15
CA ALA A 16 12.64 18.82 13.26
C ALA A 16 13.70 17.74 13.48
N LYS A 17 14.97 18.13 13.64
CA LYS A 17 16.07 17.21 13.95
C LYS A 17 15.86 16.51 15.27
N HIS A 18 15.48 17.28 16.32
CA HIS A 18 15.17 16.70 17.62
C HIS A 18 14.05 15.68 17.56
N LEU A 19 12.92 16.03 16.95
CA LEU A 19 11.77 15.12 16.80
C LEU A 19 12.13 13.83 16.08
N TYR A 20 12.89 13.94 14.98
CA TYR A 20 13.30 12.78 14.23
C TYR A 20 14.27 11.89 15.00
N HIS A 21 15.38 12.45 15.51
CA HIS A 21 16.44 11.67 16.14
C HIS A 21 16.03 11.09 17.49
N SER A 22 15.17 11.79 18.26
CA SER A 22 14.75 11.36 19.59
C SER A 22 13.56 10.41 19.55
N TYR A 23 12.61 10.58 18.61
CA TYR A 23 11.33 9.86 18.64
C TYR A 23 11.07 9.00 17.40
N ALA A 24 11.17 9.56 16.18
CA ALA A 24 10.74 8.87 14.98
C ALA A 24 11.72 7.79 14.49
N LYS A 25 13.02 8.06 14.58
CA LYS A 25 14.08 7.23 13.99
C LYS A 25 14.10 5.79 14.51
N THR A 26 13.87 5.62 15.81
CA THR A 26 13.98 4.32 16.49
C THR A 26 12.63 3.60 16.62
N THR A 27 11.55 4.25 16.27
CA THR A 27 10.21 3.66 16.30
C THR A 27 10.13 2.47 15.34
N PRO A 28 9.58 1.32 15.76
CA PRO A 28 9.41 0.17 14.89
C PRO A 28 8.54 0.49 13.67
N ILE A 29 8.59 -0.38 12.66
CA ILE A 29 7.70 -0.32 11.51
C ILE A 29 6.58 -1.34 11.71
N LEU A 30 5.34 -0.86 11.57
CA LEU A 30 4.14 -1.66 11.39
C LEU A 30 3.68 -1.45 9.95
N ASP A 31 3.82 -2.49 9.15
CA ASP A 31 3.46 -2.43 7.73
C ASP A 31 2.12 -3.10 7.50
N TYR A 32 1.06 -2.31 7.59
CA TYR A 32 -0.31 -2.81 7.51
C TYR A 32 -0.83 -2.99 6.07
N HIS A 33 0.00 -2.73 5.07
CA HIS A 33 -0.27 -3.01 3.66
C HIS A 33 1.04 -3.07 2.88
N CYS A 34 1.35 -4.24 2.33
CA CYS A 34 2.52 -4.42 1.45
C CYS A 34 2.24 -5.49 0.38
N HIS A 35 3.15 -5.57 -0.59
CA HIS A 35 3.12 -6.54 -1.69
C HIS A 35 4.24 -7.58 -1.61
N ILE A 36 4.87 -7.74 -0.43
CA ILE A 36 5.91 -8.76 -0.24
C ILE A 36 5.28 -10.16 -0.34
N ASN A 37 5.90 -11.02 -1.15
CA ASN A 37 5.44 -12.40 -1.29
C ASN A 37 5.72 -13.20 -0.02
N PRO A 38 4.69 -13.74 0.68
CA PRO A 38 4.88 -14.51 1.90
C PRO A 38 5.73 -15.77 1.69
N GLN A 39 5.76 -16.35 0.49
CA GLN A 39 6.64 -17.47 0.15
C GLN A 39 8.12 -17.08 0.25
N GLU A 40 8.50 -15.88 -0.21
CA GLU A 40 9.89 -15.40 -0.12
C GLU A 40 10.33 -15.21 1.33
N ILE A 41 9.40 -14.76 2.19
CA ILE A 41 9.65 -14.66 3.64
C ILE A 41 9.77 -16.07 4.27
N ALA A 42 8.84 -16.98 3.95
CA ALA A 42 8.83 -18.34 4.50
C ALA A 42 10.09 -19.12 4.15
N GLN A 43 10.55 -18.98 2.91
CA GLN A 43 11.75 -19.65 2.39
C GLN A 43 13.05 -18.90 2.70
N ASP A 44 12.96 -17.72 3.33
CA ASP A 44 14.08 -16.82 3.60
C ASP A 44 14.97 -16.58 2.38
N LYS A 45 14.33 -16.12 1.30
CA LYS A 45 14.96 -15.94 -0.01
C LYS A 45 16.25 -15.13 0.06
N GLN A 46 17.32 -15.70 -0.49
CA GLN A 46 18.58 -15.00 -0.72
C GLN A 46 18.57 -14.40 -2.13
N PHE A 47 18.82 -13.09 -2.24
CA PHE A 47 18.91 -12.41 -3.54
C PHE A 47 20.31 -12.57 -4.12
N GLN A 48 20.42 -12.85 -5.41
CA GLN A 48 21.70 -13.07 -6.07
C GLN A 48 22.44 -11.76 -6.39
N ASN A 49 21.69 -10.68 -6.62
CA ASN A 49 22.26 -9.38 -6.95
C ASN A 49 21.24 -8.24 -6.71
N ILE A 50 21.73 -7.01 -6.74
CA ILE A 50 20.94 -5.80 -6.49
C ILE A 50 19.86 -5.54 -7.55
N THR A 51 20.03 -6.00 -8.79
CA THR A 51 18.99 -5.89 -9.83
C THR A 51 17.75 -6.67 -9.46
N GLN A 52 17.89 -7.88 -8.91
CA GLN A 52 16.76 -8.68 -8.46
C GLN A 52 16.00 -8.00 -7.33
N VAL A 53 16.71 -7.28 -6.44
CA VAL A 53 16.09 -6.53 -5.35
C VAL A 53 15.35 -5.29 -5.88
N TRP A 54 15.99 -4.53 -6.80
CA TRP A 54 15.49 -3.21 -7.19
C TRP A 54 14.64 -3.18 -8.45
N LEU A 55 14.89 -4.10 -9.39
CA LEU A 55 14.24 -4.09 -10.70
C LEU A 55 13.39 -5.34 -10.96
N GLY A 56 13.29 -6.25 -10.00
CA GLY A 56 12.56 -7.51 -10.15
C GLY A 56 11.04 -7.34 -10.30
N GLY A 57 10.46 -6.24 -9.86
CA GLY A 57 9.02 -5.98 -9.91
C GLY A 57 8.66 -4.50 -9.71
N ASP A 58 9.63 -3.60 -9.70
CA ASP A 58 9.40 -2.19 -9.38
C ASP A 58 9.02 -1.37 -10.63
N HIS A 59 7.72 -1.25 -10.85
CA HIS A 59 7.18 -0.46 -11.96
C HIS A 59 7.43 1.06 -11.82
N TYR A 60 7.76 1.59 -10.65
CA TYR A 60 8.20 3.00 -10.47
C TYR A 60 9.52 3.24 -11.20
N LYS A 61 10.51 2.35 -10.97
CA LYS A 61 11.83 2.42 -11.61
C LYS A 61 11.73 2.18 -13.13
N TRP A 62 10.97 1.16 -13.54
CA TRP A 62 10.75 0.84 -14.96
C TRP A 62 10.16 2.02 -15.73
N ARG A 63 9.21 2.74 -15.13
CA ARG A 63 8.60 3.94 -15.71
C ARG A 63 9.63 5.04 -15.97
N GLN A 64 10.56 5.27 -15.04
CA GLN A 64 11.60 6.27 -15.22
C GLN A 64 12.65 5.85 -16.24
N MET A 65 13.02 4.58 -16.30
CA MET A 65 13.91 4.06 -17.34
C MET A 65 13.32 4.27 -18.73
N ARG A 66 12.02 3.99 -18.93
CA ARG A 66 11.33 4.31 -20.20
C ARG A 66 11.32 5.81 -20.50
N SER A 67 11.09 6.64 -19.49
CA SER A 67 11.14 8.11 -19.66
C SER A 67 12.53 8.60 -20.04
N ASN A 68 13.58 7.87 -19.68
CA ASN A 68 14.96 8.13 -20.08
C ASN A 68 15.32 7.51 -21.46
N GLY A 69 14.37 6.89 -22.17
CA GLY A 69 14.59 6.29 -23.48
C GLY A 69 15.33 4.94 -23.46
N VAL A 70 15.35 4.25 -22.32
CA VAL A 70 15.95 2.92 -22.22
C VAL A 70 15.08 1.91 -22.96
N GLU A 71 15.69 1.05 -23.76
CA GLU A 71 15.00 -0.01 -24.49
C GLU A 71 14.38 -1.04 -23.52
N GLU A 72 13.20 -1.56 -23.88
CA GLU A 72 12.45 -2.51 -23.04
C GLU A 72 13.24 -3.79 -22.72
N TYR A 73 14.19 -4.16 -23.61
CA TYR A 73 15.14 -5.26 -23.38
C TYR A 73 15.89 -5.14 -22.05
N TYR A 74 16.27 -3.93 -21.65
CA TYR A 74 16.97 -3.64 -20.38
C TYR A 74 16.02 -3.36 -19.19
N ILE A 75 14.72 -3.32 -19.40
CA ILE A 75 13.73 -3.01 -18.34
C ILE A 75 13.06 -4.29 -17.90
N THR A 76 12.15 -4.82 -18.70
CA THR A 76 11.40 -6.06 -18.41
C THR A 76 11.84 -7.24 -19.28
N GLY A 77 12.72 -7.00 -20.28
CA GLY A 77 13.24 -8.04 -21.17
C GLY A 77 14.39 -8.85 -20.56
N ASP A 78 15.10 -9.60 -21.39
CA ASP A 78 16.07 -10.64 -20.99
C ASP A 78 17.52 -10.14 -20.92
N ALA A 79 17.76 -8.83 -20.82
CA ALA A 79 19.13 -8.31 -20.64
C ALA A 79 19.76 -8.85 -19.35
N PRO A 80 21.10 -9.05 -19.33
CA PRO A 80 21.80 -9.44 -18.12
C PRO A 80 21.57 -8.44 -16.97
N ASP A 81 21.42 -8.94 -15.76
CA ASP A 81 21.13 -8.12 -14.56
C ASP A 81 22.12 -6.96 -14.37
N ARG A 82 23.41 -7.18 -14.67
CA ARG A 82 24.43 -6.13 -14.59
C ARG A 82 24.18 -5.00 -15.58
N GLU A 83 23.71 -5.31 -16.79
CA GLU A 83 23.40 -4.30 -17.81
C GLU A 83 22.14 -3.53 -17.47
N LYS A 84 21.10 -4.21 -16.92
CA LYS A 84 19.91 -3.55 -16.38
C LYS A 84 20.28 -2.58 -15.26
N PHE A 85 21.16 -2.97 -14.35
CA PHE A 85 21.63 -2.10 -13.28
C PHE A 85 22.39 -0.88 -13.82
N GLN A 86 23.23 -1.04 -14.85
CA GLN A 86 23.92 0.07 -15.52
C GLN A 86 22.89 1.07 -16.06
N LYS A 87 21.84 0.58 -16.75
CA LYS A 87 20.79 1.45 -17.32
C LYS A 87 19.97 2.14 -16.24
N TRP A 88 19.77 1.48 -15.08
CA TRP A 88 19.15 2.12 -13.92
C TRP A 88 20.06 3.23 -13.35
N ALA A 89 21.34 2.99 -13.15
CA ALA A 89 22.28 3.97 -12.63
C ALA A 89 22.38 5.23 -13.54
N GLU A 90 22.45 5.03 -14.86
CA GLU A 90 22.42 6.10 -15.88
C GLU A 90 21.07 6.86 -15.90
N THR A 91 19.99 6.23 -15.47
CA THR A 91 18.68 6.87 -15.33
C THR A 91 18.61 7.63 -14.02
N LEU A 92 19.04 7.02 -12.92
CA LEU A 92 18.95 7.57 -11.57
C LEU A 92 19.64 8.93 -11.44
N GLU A 93 20.84 9.09 -12.03
CA GLU A 93 21.59 10.37 -11.99
C GLU A 93 20.83 11.57 -12.59
N LYS A 94 19.82 11.30 -13.43
CA LYS A 94 18.98 12.34 -14.06
C LYS A 94 17.71 12.65 -13.25
N LEU A 95 17.43 11.90 -12.21
CA LEU A 95 16.18 12.00 -11.41
C LEU A 95 16.25 13.11 -10.36
N ILE A 96 16.73 14.31 -10.72
CA ILE A 96 16.75 15.45 -9.79
C ILE A 96 15.32 15.80 -9.35
N GLY A 97 15.08 15.82 -8.02
CA GLY A 97 13.77 16.12 -7.44
C GLY A 97 12.80 14.93 -7.40
N ASN A 98 13.15 13.80 -7.99
CA ASN A 98 12.32 12.58 -7.93
C ASN A 98 12.61 11.78 -6.63
N PRO A 99 11.59 11.24 -5.96
CA PRO A 99 11.78 10.48 -4.72
C PRO A 99 12.65 9.24 -4.89
N LEU A 100 12.63 8.57 -6.05
CA LEU A 100 13.47 7.40 -6.32
C LEU A 100 14.97 7.68 -6.17
N TYR A 101 15.41 8.93 -6.45
CA TYR A 101 16.79 9.34 -6.18
C TYR A 101 17.11 9.26 -4.70
N HIS A 102 16.22 9.78 -3.86
CA HIS A 102 16.39 9.78 -2.41
C HIS A 102 16.25 8.36 -1.83
N TRP A 103 15.23 7.61 -2.23
CA TRP A 103 15.00 6.25 -1.72
C TRP A 103 16.17 5.32 -2.04
N SER A 104 16.64 5.30 -3.30
CA SER A 104 17.77 4.46 -3.69
C SER A 104 19.03 4.80 -2.88
N HIS A 105 19.30 6.09 -2.62
CA HIS A 105 20.47 6.48 -1.82
C HIS A 105 20.29 6.23 -0.33
N LEU A 106 19.06 6.33 0.22
CA LEU A 106 18.79 5.91 1.60
C LEU A 106 19.03 4.41 1.76
N GLU A 107 18.56 3.60 0.83
CA GLU A 107 18.79 2.15 0.82
C GLU A 107 20.28 1.81 0.72
N LEU A 108 21.02 2.45 -0.19
CA LEU A 108 22.47 2.28 -0.31
C LEU A 108 23.20 2.62 1.00
N GLN A 109 22.80 3.68 1.68
CA GLN A 109 23.39 4.06 2.97
C GLN A 109 23.04 3.07 4.09
N ARG A 110 21.76 2.65 4.19
CA ARG A 110 21.25 1.86 5.33
C ARG A 110 21.64 0.38 5.25
N TYR A 111 21.55 -0.19 4.07
CA TYR A 111 21.78 -1.62 3.90
C TYR A 111 23.17 -1.95 3.41
N PHE A 112 23.78 -1.06 2.61
CA PHE A 112 25.05 -1.34 1.95
C PHE A 112 26.22 -0.48 2.46
N GLY A 113 25.94 0.58 3.25
CA GLY A 113 26.98 1.47 3.78
C GLY A 113 27.63 2.38 2.75
N TYR A 114 27.01 2.53 1.57
CA TYR A 114 27.50 3.41 0.52
C TYR A 114 26.97 4.83 0.69
N THR A 115 27.87 5.80 0.83
CA THR A 115 27.55 7.21 1.06
C THR A 115 27.81 8.11 -0.16
N GLY A 116 28.33 7.53 -1.25
CA GLY A 116 28.50 8.22 -2.52
C GLY A 116 27.17 8.38 -3.28
N HIS A 117 27.23 8.89 -4.49
CA HIS A 117 26.06 8.91 -5.35
C HIS A 117 26.17 7.85 -6.45
N LEU A 118 25.06 7.21 -6.76
CA LEU A 118 24.96 6.22 -7.83
C LEU A 118 24.70 6.94 -9.15
N CYS A 119 25.60 6.72 -10.11
CA CYS A 119 25.50 7.21 -11.49
C CYS A 119 26.09 6.18 -12.44
N GLY A 120 26.08 6.47 -13.76
CA GLY A 120 26.66 5.57 -14.77
C GLY A 120 28.13 5.22 -14.52
N GLU A 121 28.93 6.19 -14.01
CA GLU A 121 30.37 6.00 -13.74
C GLU A 121 30.64 5.15 -12.48
N THR A 122 29.81 5.27 -11.45
CA THR A 122 29.96 4.53 -10.17
C THR A 122 29.19 3.21 -10.16
N ALA A 123 28.46 2.88 -11.21
CA ALA A 123 27.61 1.70 -11.27
C ALA A 123 28.35 0.38 -11.00
N GLN A 124 29.61 0.23 -11.48
CA GLN A 124 30.36 -1.00 -11.23
C GLN A 124 30.77 -1.14 -9.76
N GLU A 125 31.27 -0.05 -9.16
CA GLU A 125 31.65 -0.03 -7.74
C GLU A 125 30.44 -0.39 -6.85
N VAL A 126 29.29 0.24 -7.10
CA VAL A 126 28.07 0.00 -6.30
C VAL A 126 27.53 -1.42 -6.53
N TRP A 127 27.59 -1.91 -7.78
CA TRP A 127 27.21 -3.30 -8.10
C TRP A 127 28.03 -4.31 -7.30
N ASP A 128 29.35 -4.17 -7.29
CA ASP A 128 30.25 -5.09 -6.61
C ASP A 128 30.01 -5.03 -5.09
N LEU A 129 29.94 -3.83 -4.51
CA LEU A 129 29.67 -3.62 -3.10
C LEU A 129 28.32 -4.22 -2.65
N CYS A 130 27.24 -3.94 -3.40
CA CYS A 130 25.93 -4.44 -3.05
C CYS A 130 25.86 -5.97 -3.12
N ASN A 131 26.43 -6.57 -4.16
CA ASN A 131 26.39 -8.02 -4.32
C ASN A 131 27.28 -8.76 -3.32
N GLU A 132 28.41 -8.20 -2.92
CA GLU A 132 29.22 -8.71 -1.81
C GLU A 132 28.40 -8.73 -0.50
N LYS A 133 27.65 -7.66 -0.23
CA LYS A 133 26.77 -7.59 0.94
C LYS A 133 25.59 -8.56 0.83
N LEU A 134 24.89 -8.60 -0.30
CA LEU A 134 23.75 -9.51 -0.51
C LEU A 134 24.13 -11.00 -0.41
N ALA A 135 25.39 -11.34 -0.60
CA ALA A 135 25.87 -12.71 -0.38
C ALA A 135 25.98 -13.10 1.11
N GLN A 136 25.86 -12.15 2.05
CA GLN A 136 25.89 -12.44 3.47
C GLN A 136 24.55 -13.05 3.93
N PRO A 137 24.59 -14.01 4.87
CA PRO A 137 23.38 -14.71 5.33
C PRO A 137 22.31 -13.78 5.95
N ASP A 138 22.72 -12.67 6.53
CA ASP A 138 21.84 -11.68 7.17
C ASP A 138 21.27 -10.63 6.20
N MET A 139 21.47 -10.82 4.89
CA MET A 139 20.91 -10.01 3.80
C MET A 139 19.88 -10.78 2.97
N SER A 140 19.31 -11.83 3.53
CA SER A 140 18.13 -12.53 3.02
C SER A 140 16.86 -11.71 3.18
N ALA A 141 15.73 -12.18 2.66
CA ALA A 141 14.42 -11.54 2.82
C ALA A 141 14.11 -11.25 4.31
N ARG A 142 14.25 -12.24 5.18
CA ARG A 142 14.05 -12.06 6.63
C ARG A 142 15.10 -11.15 7.26
N GLY A 143 16.34 -11.25 6.82
CA GLY A 143 17.43 -10.40 7.30
C GLY A 143 17.18 -8.92 6.99
N LEU A 144 16.74 -8.60 5.79
CA LEU A 144 16.37 -7.24 5.38
C LEU A 144 15.16 -6.70 6.16
N ILE A 145 14.12 -7.51 6.38
CA ILE A 145 12.95 -7.15 7.18
C ILE A 145 13.37 -6.80 8.63
N ARG A 146 14.21 -7.63 9.27
CA ARG A 146 14.72 -7.34 10.62
C ARG A 146 15.56 -6.09 10.69
N ARG A 147 16.46 -5.89 9.72
CA ARG A 147 17.29 -4.67 9.62
C ARG A 147 16.46 -3.40 9.47
N SER A 148 15.27 -3.51 8.89
CA SER A 148 14.31 -2.41 8.77
C SER A 148 13.54 -2.12 10.07
N ASN A 149 13.75 -2.89 11.14
CA ASN A 149 13.03 -2.77 12.41
C ASN A 149 11.51 -2.95 12.24
N VAL A 150 11.11 -3.89 11.42
CA VAL A 150 9.69 -4.24 11.18
C VAL A 150 9.22 -5.19 12.27
N THR A 151 8.04 -4.95 12.84
CA THR A 151 7.40 -5.81 13.86
C THR A 151 6.23 -6.61 13.32
N LEU A 152 5.53 -6.07 12.34
CA LEU A 152 4.37 -6.71 11.71
C LEU A 152 4.27 -6.33 10.24
N ILE A 153 3.88 -7.29 9.43
CA ILE A 153 3.58 -7.13 7.99
C ILE A 153 2.19 -7.70 7.72
N CYS A 154 1.32 -6.94 7.03
CA CYS A 154 0.13 -7.46 6.37
C CYS A 154 0.41 -7.57 4.88
N THR A 155 0.35 -8.78 4.35
CA THR A 155 0.54 -9.07 2.93
C THR A 155 -0.70 -8.70 2.11
N THR A 156 -0.75 -9.06 0.84
CA THR A 156 -1.92 -8.85 -0.02
C THR A 156 -2.32 -10.19 -0.62
N ASP A 157 -3.45 -10.74 -0.18
CA ASP A 157 -3.81 -12.13 -0.46
C ASP A 157 -5.22 -12.24 -1.07
N ASP A 158 -5.34 -13.13 -2.07
CA ASP A 158 -6.60 -13.38 -2.77
C ASP A 158 -7.50 -14.34 -1.95
N PRO A 159 -8.83 -14.20 -1.97
CA PRO A 159 -9.76 -15.15 -1.35
C PRO A 159 -9.50 -16.65 -1.61
N VAL A 160 -8.89 -16.98 -2.73
CA VAL A 160 -8.58 -18.39 -3.09
C VAL A 160 -7.28 -18.90 -2.50
N ASP A 161 -6.44 -18.04 -1.91
CA ASP A 161 -5.12 -18.41 -1.41
C ASP A 161 -5.22 -19.37 -0.21
N THR A 162 -4.31 -20.33 -0.17
CA THR A 162 -4.26 -21.35 0.88
C THR A 162 -3.66 -20.85 2.18
N LEU A 163 -2.96 -19.72 2.17
CA LEU A 163 -2.25 -19.12 3.30
C LEU A 163 -1.20 -20.05 3.96
N GLU A 164 -0.76 -21.08 3.27
CA GLU A 164 0.20 -22.07 3.78
C GLU A 164 1.55 -21.45 4.18
N TRP A 165 1.95 -20.36 3.51
CA TRP A 165 3.20 -19.67 3.80
C TRP A 165 3.11 -18.86 5.10
N HIS A 166 1.94 -18.28 5.38
CA HIS A 166 1.68 -17.59 6.66
C HIS A 166 1.72 -18.57 7.82
N GLU A 167 1.14 -19.77 7.67
CA GLU A 167 1.20 -20.82 8.67
C GLU A 167 2.64 -21.26 8.94
N LYS A 168 3.43 -21.51 7.88
CA LYS A 168 4.85 -21.87 8.00
C LYS A 168 5.69 -20.78 8.70
N ILE A 169 5.44 -19.51 8.38
CA ILE A 169 6.13 -18.38 9.05
C ILE A 169 5.76 -18.34 10.53
N LYS A 170 4.47 -18.47 10.85
CA LYS A 170 3.96 -18.43 12.24
C LYS A 170 4.51 -19.57 13.10
N GLU A 171 4.75 -20.74 12.52
CA GLU A 171 5.29 -21.91 13.19
C GLU A 171 6.82 -21.87 13.37
N ASP A 172 7.51 -20.95 12.69
CA ASP A 172 8.96 -20.85 12.73
C ASP A 172 9.43 -19.91 13.85
N PRO A 173 9.96 -20.45 14.99
CA PRO A 173 10.40 -19.64 16.12
C PRO A 173 11.67 -18.82 15.84
N THR A 174 12.30 -19.02 14.69
CA THR A 174 13.51 -18.27 14.32
C THR A 174 13.19 -16.93 13.67
N PHE A 175 11.91 -16.66 13.36
CA PHE A 175 11.47 -15.38 12.80
C PHE A 175 10.38 -14.75 13.68
N ASP A 176 10.72 -13.64 14.30
CA ASP A 176 9.92 -12.94 15.32
C ASP A 176 9.00 -11.83 14.78
N VAL A 177 9.07 -11.54 13.48
CA VAL A 177 8.16 -10.59 12.83
C VAL A 177 6.83 -11.28 12.50
N GLN A 178 5.73 -10.66 12.91
CA GLN A 178 4.40 -11.18 12.58
C GLN A 178 4.10 -10.93 11.09
N VAL A 179 3.67 -11.96 10.39
CA VAL A 179 3.23 -11.85 8.99
C VAL A 179 1.78 -12.34 8.91
N LEU A 180 0.86 -11.42 8.68
CA LEU A 180 -0.57 -11.66 8.67
C LEU A 180 -1.13 -11.51 7.25
N PRO A 181 -2.12 -12.33 6.86
CA PRO A 181 -2.79 -12.13 5.59
C PRO A 181 -3.67 -10.88 5.61
N ALA A 182 -3.78 -10.18 4.48
CA ALA A 182 -4.80 -9.18 4.24
C ALA A 182 -5.70 -9.64 3.08
N TRP A 183 -6.98 -9.36 3.21
CA TRP A 183 -8.03 -9.80 2.30
C TRP A 183 -8.19 -8.86 1.11
N ARG A 184 -7.88 -9.33 -0.12
CA ARG A 184 -8.04 -8.55 -1.35
C ARG A 184 -8.91 -9.26 -2.40
N PRO A 185 -10.23 -9.02 -2.40
CA PRO A 185 -11.19 -9.72 -3.25
C PRO A 185 -11.39 -9.08 -4.63
N ASP A 186 -10.44 -8.33 -5.15
CA ASP A 186 -10.57 -7.54 -6.38
C ASP A 186 -11.02 -8.36 -7.58
N LYS A 187 -10.57 -9.64 -7.69
CA LYS A 187 -11.01 -10.53 -8.77
C LYS A 187 -12.47 -10.94 -8.67
N ALA A 188 -13.00 -11.03 -7.44
CA ALA A 188 -14.45 -11.26 -7.25
C ALA A 188 -15.26 -10.01 -7.58
N VAL A 189 -14.71 -8.80 -7.34
CA VAL A 189 -15.37 -7.52 -7.64
C VAL A 189 -15.37 -7.22 -9.15
N ALA A 190 -14.33 -7.63 -9.86
CA ALA A 190 -14.09 -7.27 -11.27
C ALA A 190 -14.90 -8.16 -12.26
N ILE A 191 -16.22 -8.18 -12.13
CA ILE A 191 -17.14 -9.04 -12.92
C ILE A 191 -17.00 -8.85 -14.44
N GLU A 192 -16.65 -7.65 -14.89
CA GLU A 192 -16.50 -7.31 -16.31
C GLU A 192 -15.21 -7.89 -16.93
N LYS A 193 -14.23 -8.26 -16.12
CA LYS A 193 -12.91 -8.67 -16.63
C LYS A 193 -12.96 -10.05 -17.30
N PRO A 194 -12.14 -10.29 -18.35
CA PRO A 194 -11.90 -11.62 -18.87
C PRO A 194 -11.44 -12.57 -17.77
N GLY A 195 -11.88 -13.83 -17.81
CA GLY A 195 -11.48 -14.84 -16.81
C GLY A 195 -12.30 -14.83 -15.51
N PHE A 196 -13.29 -13.92 -15.36
CA PHE A 196 -14.14 -13.89 -14.16
C PHE A 196 -14.78 -15.27 -13.85
N GLY A 197 -15.34 -15.95 -14.86
CA GLY A 197 -15.93 -17.30 -14.67
C GLY A 197 -14.90 -18.36 -14.22
N ASP A 198 -13.64 -18.25 -14.68
CA ASP A 198 -12.54 -19.11 -14.23
C ASP A 198 -12.20 -18.86 -12.77
N TYR A 199 -12.17 -17.58 -12.38
CA TYR A 199 -11.95 -17.20 -10.99
C TYR A 199 -13.07 -17.72 -10.07
N ILE A 200 -14.34 -17.62 -10.49
CA ILE A 200 -15.46 -18.15 -9.69
C ILE A 200 -15.33 -19.68 -9.51
N ARG A 201 -14.83 -20.42 -10.51
CA ARG A 201 -14.53 -21.86 -10.34
C ARG A 201 -13.41 -22.11 -9.33
N GLN A 202 -12.37 -21.30 -9.34
CA GLN A 202 -11.29 -21.37 -8.34
C GLN A 202 -11.82 -21.09 -6.92
N LEU A 203 -12.65 -20.04 -6.77
CA LEU A 203 -13.28 -19.71 -5.50
C LEU A 203 -14.20 -20.84 -5.01
N SER A 204 -15.01 -21.42 -5.91
CA SER A 204 -15.85 -22.58 -5.61
C SER A 204 -15.02 -23.77 -5.08
N ALA A 205 -13.87 -24.03 -5.70
CA ALA A 205 -12.96 -25.08 -5.23
C ALA A 205 -12.33 -24.74 -3.88
N ALA A 206 -11.87 -23.50 -3.68
CA ALA A 206 -11.26 -23.05 -2.43
C ALA A 206 -12.24 -23.04 -1.25
N ALA A 207 -13.51 -22.70 -1.50
CA ALA A 207 -14.59 -22.74 -0.52
C ALA A 207 -15.25 -24.13 -0.38
N ASN A 208 -14.88 -25.09 -1.23
CA ASN A 208 -15.46 -26.44 -1.28
C ASN A 208 -17.00 -26.45 -1.39
N GLN A 209 -17.56 -25.51 -2.17
CA GLN A 209 -19.00 -25.40 -2.41
C GLN A 209 -19.28 -24.82 -3.81
N PRO A 210 -20.43 -25.15 -4.44
CA PRO A 210 -20.77 -24.59 -5.74
C PRO A 210 -21.01 -23.07 -5.64
N VAL A 211 -20.61 -22.34 -6.70
CA VAL A 211 -20.87 -20.90 -6.83
C VAL A 211 -21.47 -20.66 -8.22
N THR A 212 -22.80 -20.70 -8.30
CA THR A 212 -23.60 -20.54 -9.53
C THR A 212 -24.57 -19.37 -9.44
N THR A 213 -24.80 -18.86 -8.22
CA THR A 213 -25.68 -17.74 -7.89
C THR A 213 -24.90 -16.68 -7.10
N PHE A 214 -25.40 -15.44 -7.09
CA PHE A 214 -24.80 -14.37 -6.27
C PHE A 214 -24.87 -14.70 -4.78
N ARG A 215 -25.96 -15.32 -4.34
CA ARG A 215 -26.09 -15.79 -2.96
C ARG A 215 -25.01 -16.83 -2.61
N GLU A 216 -24.75 -17.78 -3.49
CA GLU A 216 -23.67 -18.77 -3.26
C GLU A 216 -22.28 -18.11 -3.28
N LEU A 217 -22.07 -17.07 -4.11
CA LEU A 217 -20.86 -16.28 -4.08
C LEU A 217 -20.65 -15.64 -2.69
N THR A 218 -21.68 -14.99 -2.14
CA THR A 218 -21.58 -14.34 -0.83
C THR A 218 -21.32 -15.35 0.31
N LEU A 219 -21.90 -16.54 0.24
CA LEU A 219 -21.61 -17.62 1.18
C LEU A 219 -20.17 -18.10 1.06
N ALA A 220 -19.68 -18.37 -0.15
CA ALA A 220 -18.32 -18.79 -0.39
C ALA A 220 -17.30 -17.75 0.11
N LEU A 221 -17.53 -16.47 -0.15
CA LEU A 221 -16.68 -15.39 0.36
C LEU A 221 -16.73 -15.32 1.90
N THR A 222 -17.91 -15.50 2.52
CA THR A 222 -18.01 -15.54 3.98
C THR A 222 -17.16 -16.67 4.58
N ASP A 223 -17.25 -17.88 4.04
CA ASP A 223 -16.46 -19.02 4.52
C ASP A 223 -14.94 -18.75 4.34
N ARG A 224 -14.54 -18.15 3.23
CA ARG A 224 -13.15 -17.77 3.02
C ARG A 224 -12.71 -16.64 3.97
N MET A 225 -13.56 -15.68 4.28
CA MET A 225 -13.25 -14.63 5.26
C MET A 225 -13.08 -15.21 6.67
N GLU A 226 -13.91 -16.17 7.09
CA GLU A 226 -13.71 -16.91 8.36
C GLU A 226 -12.38 -17.68 8.37
N TYR A 227 -12.01 -18.30 7.24
CA TYR A 227 -10.73 -18.97 7.06
C TYR A 227 -9.54 -18.02 7.24
N PHE A 228 -9.61 -16.82 6.65
CA PHE A 228 -8.60 -15.76 6.82
C PHE A 228 -8.58 -15.20 8.24
N HIS A 229 -9.75 -14.95 8.81
CA HIS A 229 -9.89 -14.44 10.18
C HIS A 229 -9.25 -15.37 11.21
N ALA A 230 -9.48 -16.67 11.09
CA ALA A 230 -8.86 -17.69 11.95
C ALA A 230 -7.31 -17.69 11.85
N ARG A 231 -6.74 -17.11 10.79
CA ARG A 231 -5.29 -16.98 10.55
C ARG A 231 -4.74 -15.60 10.89
N GLY A 232 -5.56 -14.75 11.52
CA GLY A 232 -5.16 -13.44 12.02
C GLY A 232 -5.39 -12.28 11.06
N CYS A 233 -6.11 -12.50 9.96
CA CYS A 233 -6.53 -11.41 9.08
C CYS A 233 -7.45 -10.44 9.86
N SER A 234 -7.13 -9.16 9.78
CA SER A 234 -7.94 -8.06 10.36
C SER A 234 -8.02 -6.86 9.44
N VAL A 235 -7.57 -7.02 8.20
CA VAL A 235 -7.43 -5.95 7.23
C VAL A 235 -7.96 -6.43 5.89
N SER A 236 -8.78 -5.60 5.23
CA SER A 236 -9.12 -5.77 3.82
C SER A 236 -8.48 -4.66 2.99
N ASP A 237 -8.29 -4.93 1.71
CA ASP A 237 -7.77 -3.99 0.73
C ASP A 237 -8.56 -4.09 -0.58
N HIS A 238 -8.80 -2.95 -1.21
CA HIS A 238 -9.48 -2.84 -2.51
C HIS A 238 -8.73 -1.87 -3.41
N GLY A 239 -8.47 -2.28 -4.66
CA GLY A 239 -7.93 -1.43 -5.72
C GLY A 239 -9.02 -1.10 -6.74
N LEU A 240 -9.69 0.04 -6.59
CA LEU A 240 -10.83 0.44 -7.42
C LEU A 240 -10.46 1.56 -8.39
N ASP A 241 -11.07 1.58 -9.58
CA ASP A 241 -10.97 2.74 -10.47
C ASP A 241 -11.58 3.99 -9.81
N TYR A 242 -12.68 3.81 -9.09
CA TYR A 242 -13.35 4.77 -8.22
C TYR A 242 -14.33 4.03 -7.30
N VAL A 243 -14.80 4.68 -6.24
CA VAL A 243 -15.85 4.10 -5.38
C VAL A 243 -17.19 4.36 -6.02
N MET A 244 -17.84 3.28 -6.51
CA MET A 244 -19.12 3.35 -7.18
C MET A 244 -20.29 3.19 -6.22
N TYR A 245 -21.43 3.75 -6.59
CA TYR A 245 -22.70 3.50 -5.92
C TYR A 245 -23.85 3.48 -6.93
N ALA A 246 -24.37 2.30 -7.19
CA ALA A 246 -25.51 2.03 -8.05
C ALA A 246 -26.37 0.93 -7.39
N PRO A 247 -27.33 1.30 -6.52
CA PRO A 247 -28.12 0.32 -5.79
C PRO A 247 -29.01 -0.49 -6.73
N ALA A 248 -29.22 -1.77 -6.39
CA ALA A 248 -30.06 -2.70 -7.13
C ALA A 248 -30.76 -3.65 -6.16
N SER A 249 -31.85 -4.28 -6.60
CA SER A 249 -32.50 -5.33 -5.83
C SER A 249 -31.68 -6.63 -5.85
N GLU A 250 -31.94 -7.52 -4.90
CA GLU A 250 -31.27 -8.83 -4.86
C GLU A 250 -31.55 -9.63 -6.15
N GLU A 251 -32.76 -9.56 -6.69
CA GLU A 251 -33.15 -10.24 -7.93
C GLU A 251 -32.40 -9.70 -9.15
N GLU A 252 -32.19 -8.36 -9.21
CA GLU A 252 -31.39 -7.75 -10.28
C GLU A 252 -29.94 -8.21 -10.23
N VAL A 253 -29.31 -8.19 -9.04
CA VAL A 253 -27.92 -8.59 -8.86
C VAL A 253 -27.74 -10.07 -9.16
N GLU A 254 -28.69 -10.91 -8.74
CA GLU A 254 -28.73 -12.35 -9.06
C GLU A 254 -28.76 -12.58 -10.57
N ALA A 255 -29.66 -11.88 -11.27
CA ALA A 255 -29.81 -11.98 -12.72
C ALA A 255 -28.52 -11.54 -13.46
N ILE A 256 -27.87 -10.48 -12.99
CA ILE A 256 -26.60 -9.97 -13.54
C ILE A 256 -25.49 -11.02 -13.37
N PHE A 257 -25.37 -11.61 -12.20
CA PHE A 257 -24.36 -12.62 -11.91
C PHE A 257 -24.53 -13.86 -12.78
N VAL A 258 -25.73 -14.42 -12.83
CA VAL A 258 -26.08 -15.59 -13.68
C VAL A 258 -25.84 -15.28 -15.16
N LYS A 259 -26.27 -14.11 -15.64
CA LYS A 259 -26.00 -13.64 -17.00
C LYS A 259 -24.51 -13.65 -17.32
N ARG A 260 -23.67 -13.16 -16.41
CA ARG A 260 -22.20 -13.15 -16.60
C ARG A 260 -21.62 -14.56 -16.64
N LEU A 261 -22.06 -15.45 -15.76
CA LEU A 261 -21.58 -16.84 -15.73
C LEU A 261 -21.98 -17.63 -16.97
N SER A 262 -23.09 -17.26 -17.64
CA SER A 262 -23.47 -17.83 -18.94
C SER A 262 -22.57 -17.38 -20.11
N GLY A 263 -21.60 -16.50 -19.87
CA GLY A 263 -20.68 -15.94 -20.85
C GLY A 263 -21.22 -14.68 -21.58
N ALA A 264 -22.39 -14.17 -21.20
CA ALA A 264 -22.94 -12.98 -21.79
C ALA A 264 -22.21 -11.70 -21.31
N SER A 265 -22.16 -10.69 -22.19
CA SER A 265 -21.63 -9.37 -21.84
C SER A 265 -22.59 -8.62 -20.94
N LEU A 266 -22.04 -7.85 -20.01
CA LEU A 266 -22.78 -6.93 -19.15
C LEU A 266 -22.73 -5.51 -19.72
N THR A 267 -23.75 -4.72 -19.41
CA THR A 267 -23.70 -3.27 -19.57
C THR A 267 -22.86 -2.63 -18.45
N ASP A 268 -22.46 -1.37 -18.62
CA ASP A 268 -21.78 -0.61 -17.57
C ASP A 268 -22.65 -0.48 -16.32
N GLU A 269 -23.96 -0.24 -16.48
CA GLU A 269 -24.91 -0.16 -15.38
C GLU A 269 -25.02 -1.48 -14.61
N GLU A 270 -25.14 -2.62 -15.29
CA GLU A 270 -25.16 -3.94 -14.67
C GLU A 270 -23.87 -4.19 -13.89
N THR A 271 -22.71 -3.82 -14.45
CA THR A 271 -21.41 -3.93 -13.80
C THR A 271 -21.37 -3.11 -12.51
N LEU A 272 -21.83 -1.86 -12.54
CA LEU A 272 -21.85 -1.00 -11.36
C LEU A 272 -22.80 -1.50 -10.28
N LYS A 273 -23.99 -2.00 -10.65
CA LYS A 273 -24.95 -2.61 -9.73
C LYS A 273 -24.36 -3.81 -8.98
N TYR A 274 -23.73 -4.72 -9.71
CA TYR A 274 -23.06 -5.87 -9.12
C TYR A 274 -21.93 -5.47 -8.16
N LYS A 275 -21.01 -4.60 -8.62
CA LYS A 275 -19.89 -4.13 -7.81
C LYS A 275 -20.37 -3.45 -6.53
N THR A 276 -21.38 -2.59 -6.63
CA THR A 276 -21.98 -1.92 -5.47
C THR A 276 -22.53 -2.94 -4.48
N ALA A 277 -23.33 -3.90 -4.94
CA ALA A 277 -23.93 -4.91 -4.08
C ALA A 277 -22.86 -5.76 -3.37
N LEU A 278 -21.82 -6.20 -4.10
CA LEU A 278 -20.75 -6.99 -3.53
C LEU A 278 -19.90 -6.19 -2.53
N LEU A 279 -19.54 -4.94 -2.85
CA LEU A 279 -18.75 -4.10 -1.94
C LEU A 279 -19.51 -3.75 -0.66
N LEU A 280 -20.82 -3.51 -0.74
CA LEU A 280 -21.69 -3.30 0.44
C LEU A 280 -21.78 -4.58 1.29
N PHE A 281 -21.94 -5.73 0.66
CA PHE A 281 -21.89 -7.01 1.38
C PHE A 281 -20.55 -7.19 2.10
N LEU A 282 -19.44 -6.99 1.41
CA LEU A 282 -18.11 -7.11 1.99
C LEU A 282 -17.89 -6.12 3.13
N GLY A 283 -18.28 -4.86 2.99
CA GLY A 283 -18.20 -3.84 4.04
C GLY A 283 -18.92 -4.26 5.33
N ARG A 284 -20.14 -4.84 5.20
CA ARG A 284 -20.87 -5.40 6.35
C ARG A 284 -20.14 -6.57 6.99
N GLN A 285 -19.54 -7.44 6.19
CA GLN A 285 -18.72 -8.54 6.72
C GLN A 285 -17.46 -8.03 7.44
N TYR A 286 -16.81 -6.99 6.93
CA TYR A 286 -15.67 -6.36 7.61
C TYR A 286 -16.08 -5.78 8.97
N HIS A 287 -17.23 -5.09 9.02
CA HIS A 287 -17.80 -4.62 10.29
C HIS A 287 -18.04 -5.78 11.26
N ARG A 288 -18.70 -6.85 10.81
CA ARG A 288 -19.00 -8.05 11.64
C ARG A 288 -17.73 -8.71 12.20
N LEU A 289 -16.66 -8.77 11.40
CA LEU A 289 -15.38 -9.38 11.80
C LEU A 289 -14.45 -8.42 12.55
N GLY A 290 -14.81 -7.13 12.66
CA GLY A 290 -13.96 -6.10 13.24
C GLY A 290 -12.74 -5.74 12.39
N TRP A 291 -12.78 -6.05 11.09
CA TRP A 291 -11.70 -5.74 10.16
C TRP A 291 -11.70 -4.27 9.74
N VAL A 292 -10.53 -3.78 9.39
CA VAL A 292 -10.36 -2.46 8.77
C VAL A 292 -10.52 -2.59 7.25
N MET A 293 -11.36 -1.74 6.66
CA MET A 293 -11.57 -1.65 5.21
C MET A 293 -10.62 -0.62 4.63
N GLN A 294 -9.69 -1.03 3.76
CA GLN A 294 -8.84 -0.12 2.99
C GLN A 294 -9.39 0.00 1.56
N ILE A 295 -9.54 1.23 1.09
CA ILE A 295 -10.02 1.53 -0.27
C ILE A 295 -9.01 2.42 -0.97
N HIS A 296 -8.29 1.83 -1.94
CA HIS A 296 -7.43 2.53 -2.88
C HIS A 296 -8.22 2.80 -4.17
N TYR A 297 -8.28 4.07 -4.63
CA TYR A 297 -9.05 4.42 -5.81
C TYR A 297 -8.41 5.56 -6.63
N SER A 298 -9.06 5.99 -7.70
CA SER A 298 -8.60 6.99 -8.67
C SER A 298 -7.44 6.54 -9.55
N VAL A 299 -7.39 5.25 -9.88
CA VAL A 299 -6.42 4.70 -10.83
C VAL A 299 -7.06 4.56 -12.21
N ARG A 300 -6.37 5.02 -13.25
CA ARG A 300 -6.66 4.66 -14.62
C ARG A 300 -5.63 3.65 -15.11
N ARG A 301 -6.06 2.40 -15.27
CA ARG A 301 -5.19 1.28 -15.60
C ARG A 301 -4.86 1.21 -17.09
N ASP A 302 -3.67 0.67 -17.39
CA ASP A 302 -3.26 0.18 -18.71
C ASP A 302 -3.43 1.19 -19.84
N ASN A 303 -3.06 2.46 -19.63
CA ASN A 303 -3.28 3.55 -20.61
C ASN A 303 -2.60 3.28 -21.95
N ASN A 304 -1.44 2.61 -21.97
CA ASN A 304 -0.74 2.24 -23.20
C ASN A 304 -1.06 0.79 -23.60
N GLN A 305 -2.16 0.60 -24.32
CA GLN A 305 -2.63 -0.72 -24.74
C GLN A 305 -1.63 -1.49 -25.63
N LEU A 306 -0.76 -0.81 -26.37
CA LEU A 306 0.26 -1.48 -27.16
C LEU A 306 1.31 -2.14 -26.27
N LEU A 307 1.82 -1.40 -25.30
CA LEU A 307 2.82 -1.92 -24.37
C LEU A 307 2.21 -2.91 -23.38
N PHE A 308 0.98 -2.67 -22.90
CA PHE A 308 0.24 -3.63 -22.10
C PHE A 308 0.17 -5.03 -22.75
N ARG A 309 -0.15 -5.09 -24.06
CA ARG A 309 -0.18 -6.36 -24.79
C ARG A 309 1.19 -7.05 -24.92
N ARG A 310 2.30 -6.29 -24.80
CA ARG A 310 3.65 -6.82 -24.93
C ARG A 310 4.24 -7.29 -23.60
N VAL A 311 4.00 -6.54 -22.53
CA VAL A 311 4.70 -6.75 -21.26
C VAL A 311 3.74 -6.96 -20.07
N GLY A 312 2.43 -6.86 -20.25
CA GLY A 312 1.41 -7.18 -19.24
C GLY A 312 1.01 -6.03 -18.33
N ALA A 313 0.18 -6.37 -17.34
CA ALA A 313 -0.29 -5.45 -16.30
C ALA A 313 0.81 -5.12 -15.28
N ASP A 314 0.61 -4.06 -14.51
CA ASP A 314 1.49 -3.62 -13.41
C ASP A 314 2.94 -3.36 -13.85
N THR A 315 3.13 -2.94 -15.09
CA THR A 315 4.45 -2.68 -15.68
C THR A 315 4.73 -1.20 -15.94
N GLY A 316 3.92 -0.28 -15.36
CA GLY A 316 4.17 1.16 -15.35
C GLY A 316 3.34 1.98 -16.34
N PHE A 317 2.20 1.46 -16.81
CA PHE A 317 1.31 2.15 -17.77
C PHE A 317 0.03 2.72 -17.13
N ASP A 318 -0.05 2.73 -15.82
CA ASP A 318 -1.15 3.30 -15.07
C ASP A 318 -0.95 4.79 -14.84
N SER A 319 -2.04 5.52 -14.59
CA SER A 319 -2.02 6.95 -14.30
C SER A 319 -3.10 7.35 -13.30
N ILE A 320 -3.00 8.59 -12.84
CA ILE A 320 -4.03 9.23 -12.04
C ILE A 320 -5.31 9.38 -12.89
N SER A 321 -6.46 9.06 -12.30
CA SER A 321 -7.78 9.33 -12.84
C SER A 321 -8.33 10.62 -12.25
N ASN A 322 -8.98 11.45 -13.09
CA ASN A 322 -9.74 12.61 -12.62
C ASN A 322 -11.21 12.28 -12.32
N TYR A 323 -11.60 11.03 -12.47
CA TYR A 323 -12.95 10.60 -12.11
C TYR A 323 -12.98 10.34 -10.60
N ALA A 324 -13.45 11.33 -9.85
CA ALA A 324 -13.57 11.30 -8.40
C ALA A 324 -15.02 11.58 -8.00
N PRO A 325 -15.89 10.56 -8.02
CA PRO A 325 -17.30 10.71 -7.69
C PRO A 325 -17.49 10.80 -6.17
N ALA A 326 -17.24 11.99 -5.60
CA ALA A 326 -17.41 12.27 -4.17
C ALA A 326 -18.82 11.88 -3.68
N ASN A 327 -19.85 12.10 -4.51
CA ASN A 327 -21.22 11.75 -4.16
C ASN A 327 -21.40 10.23 -4.03
N GLN A 328 -20.89 9.44 -4.97
CA GLN A 328 -20.97 7.98 -4.88
C GLN A 328 -20.21 7.42 -3.68
N LEU A 329 -19.04 7.97 -3.38
CA LEU A 329 -18.30 7.61 -2.17
C LEU A 329 -19.10 7.91 -0.90
N ALA A 330 -19.72 9.10 -0.83
CA ALA A 330 -20.58 9.50 0.29
C ALA A 330 -21.78 8.55 0.44
N GLU A 331 -22.47 8.23 -0.67
CA GLU A 331 -23.60 7.30 -0.65
C GLU A 331 -23.19 5.87 -0.28
N PHE A 332 -22.02 5.41 -0.74
CA PHE A 332 -21.48 4.10 -0.36
C PHE A 332 -21.24 4.01 1.16
N LEU A 333 -20.54 4.99 1.73
CA LEU A 333 -20.31 5.04 3.18
C LEU A 333 -21.64 5.18 3.96
N ASN A 334 -22.56 6.01 3.48
CA ASN A 334 -23.87 6.19 4.09
C ASN A 334 -24.70 4.90 4.08
N ALA A 335 -24.66 4.12 3.00
CA ALA A 335 -25.38 2.85 2.91
C ALA A 335 -24.92 1.80 3.95
N LEU A 336 -23.70 1.90 4.42
CA LEU A 336 -23.17 1.10 5.53
C LEU A 336 -23.46 1.76 6.89
N ALA A 337 -23.38 3.09 6.95
CA ALA A 337 -23.60 3.82 8.21
C ALA A 337 -25.05 3.80 8.69
N ILE A 338 -26.02 3.89 7.77
CA ILE A 338 -27.45 3.92 8.11
C ILE A 338 -27.94 2.63 8.78
N THR A 339 -27.24 1.51 8.57
CA THR A 339 -27.50 0.22 9.21
C THR A 339 -26.57 -0.06 10.40
N ASP A 340 -25.75 0.92 10.80
CA ASP A 340 -24.73 0.80 11.83
C ASP A 340 -23.70 -0.32 11.54
N GLU A 341 -23.37 -0.51 10.25
CA GLU A 341 -22.47 -1.55 9.77
C GLU A 341 -21.23 -0.97 9.04
N LEU A 342 -20.96 0.35 9.20
CA LEU A 342 -19.76 0.95 8.62
C LEU A 342 -18.52 0.52 9.44
N PRO A 343 -17.56 -0.21 8.84
CA PRO A 343 -16.33 -0.59 9.53
C PRO A 343 -15.38 0.60 9.69
N LYS A 344 -14.33 0.43 10.48
CA LYS A 344 -13.15 1.31 10.41
C LYS A 344 -12.65 1.30 8.97
N THR A 345 -12.48 2.48 8.38
CA THR A 345 -12.20 2.62 6.94
C THR A 345 -11.06 3.59 6.68
N ILE A 346 -10.18 3.23 5.75
CA ILE A 346 -9.08 4.08 5.27
C ILE A 346 -9.30 4.34 3.79
N LEU A 347 -9.29 5.62 3.41
CA LEU A 347 -9.48 6.07 2.03
C LEU A 347 -8.17 6.57 1.45
N TYR A 348 -7.75 6.02 0.31
CA TYR A 348 -6.58 6.45 -0.44
C TYR A 348 -7.00 6.86 -1.84
N SER A 349 -6.81 8.11 -2.20
CA SER A 349 -6.97 8.53 -3.59
C SER A 349 -5.60 8.69 -4.26
N LEU A 350 -5.50 8.20 -5.50
CA LEU A 350 -4.34 8.49 -6.31
C LEU A 350 -4.35 9.93 -6.85
N ASN A 351 -5.52 10.59 -6.83
CA ASN A 351 -5.66 11.99 -7.26
C ASN A 351 -5.46 12.94 -6.07
N PRO A 352 -4.38 13.73 -6.01
CA PRO A 352 -4.12 14.63 -4.88
C PRO A 352 -5.18 15.74 -4.73
N ASN A 353 -5.96 16.02 -5.79
CA ASN A 353 -7.06 16.98 -5.68
C ASN A 353 -8.21 16.48 -4.79
N ASP A 354 -8.23 15.19 -4.43
CA ASP A 354 -9.24 14.63 -3.56
C ASP A 354 -8.93 14.82 -2.07
N ASN A 355 -7.73 15.27 -1.69
CA ASN A 355 -7.30 15.36 -0.30
C ASN A 355 -8.33 16.11 0.57
N ALA A 356 -8.69 17.35 0.20
CA ALA A 356 -9.67 18.12 0.96
C ALA A 356 -11.07 17.50 0.96
N MET A 357 -11.48 16.87 -0.15
CA MET A 357 -12.77 16.18 -0.25
C MET A 357 -12.82 14.99 0.71
N ILE A 358 -11.78 14.16 0.75
CA ILE A 358 -11.67 13.02 1.68
C ILE A 358 -11.71 13.51 3.11
N ASP A 359 -10.91 14.52 3.47
CA ASP A 359 -10.80 15.02 4.83
C ASP A 359 -12.13 15.59 5.36
N VAL A 360 -12.88 16.30 4.51
CA VAL A 360 -14.21 16.80 4.87
C VAL A 360 -15.23 15.67 4.95
N LEU A 361 -15.21 14.74 3.99
CA LEU A 361 -16.16 13.63 3.93
C LEU A 361 -15.99 12.68 5.12
N MET A 362 -14.77 12.33 5.49
CA MET A 362 -14.54 11.44 6.64
C MET A 362 -15.05 12.03 7.94
N GLY A 363 -15.09 13.37 8.08
CA GLY A 363 -15.68 14.04 9.23
C GLY A 363 -17.17 13.78 9.41
N CYS A 364 -17.88 13.44 8.32
CA CYS A 364 -19.31 13.10 8.36
C CYS A 364 -19.60 11.72 8.95
N PHE A 365 -18.59 10.84 9.04
CA PHE A 365 -18.76 9.44 9.41
C PHE A 365 -17.93 9.03 10.65
N GLN A 366 -17.41 10.00 11.40
CA GLN A 366 -16.75 9.74 12.68
C GLN A 366 -17.78 9.47 13.79
N ASP A 367 -17.45 8.56 14.69
CA ASP A 367 -18.24 8.27 15.88
C ASP A 367 -17.36 7.85 17.07
N SER A 368 -17.96 7.48 18.20
CA SER A 368 -17.23 7.09 19.41
C SER A 368 -16.74 5.63 19.42
N SER A 369 -17.00 4.85 18.36
CA SER A 369 -16.62 3.43 18.32
C SER A 369 -15.13 3.24 18.14
N ALA A 370 -14.44 4.19 17.50
CA ALA A 370 -12.99 4.20 17.33
C ALA A 370 -12.44 5.62 17.18
N VAL A 371 -11.24 5.85 17.68
CA VAL A 371 -10.51 7.10 17.43
C VAL A 371 -10.14 7.17 15.96
N GLY A 372 -10.63 8.18 15.25
CA GLY A 372 -10.42 8.32 13.82
C GLY A 372 -10.96 7.11 13.05
N LYS A 373 -12.24 6.76 13.25
CA LYS A 373 -12.91 5.62 12.62
C LYS A 373 -12.69 5.60 11.10
N ILE A 374 -12.85 6.76 10.47
CA ILE A 374 -12.51 6.94 9.07
C ILE A 374 -11.21 7.72 8.97
N GLN A 375 -10.24 7.18 8.26
CA GLN A 375 -8.90 7.74 8.07
C GLN A 375 -8.71 8.20 6.63
N HIS A 376 -8.00 9.31 6.47
CA HIS A 376 -7.34 9.61 5.20
C HIS A 376 -6.02 8.84 5.19
N GLY A 377 -5.84 7.95 4.24
CA GLY A 377 -4.62 7.18 4.10
C GLY A 377 -3.41 8.04 3.75
N SER A 378 -2.22 7.49 3.88
CA SER A 378 -0.98 8.18 3.48
C SER A 378 -1.01 8.52 1.99
N ALA A 379 -0.22 9.53 1.61
CA ALA A 379 0.03 9.82 0.21
C ALA A 379 0.50 8.53 -0.48
N TRP A 380 -0.24 8.12 -1.54
CA TRP A 380 -0.12 6.80 -2.12
C TRP A 380 0.41 6.87 -3.55
N TRP A 381 1.27 5.94 -3.94
CA TRP A 381 1.83 5.70 -5.26
C TRP A 381 2.44 6.97 -5.89
N PHE A 382 1.75 7.63 -6.86
CA PHE A 382 2.28 8.83 -7.51
C PHE A 382 2.38 10.05 -6.60
N ASN A 383 1.83 9.98 -5.39
CA ASN A 383 1.87 11.05 -4.39
C ASN A 383 2.84 10.76 -3.23
N ASP A 384 3.48 9.60 -3.19
CA ASP A 384 4.41 9.22 -2.11
C ASP A 384 5.80 9.89 -2.24
N HIS A 385 5.81 11.11 -2.69
CA HIS A 385 6.96 12.01 -2.75
C HIS A 385 6.82 13.15 -1.74
N LYS A 386 7.92 13.88 -1.51
CA LYS A 386 7.97 14.93 -0.47
C LYS A 386 6.77 15.87 -0.49
N ILE A 387 6.45 16.44 -1.65
CA ILE A 387 5.37 17.43 -1.78
C ILE A 387 4.01 16.76 -1.54
N GLY A 388 3.74 15.60 -2.16
CA GLY A 388 2.47 14.89 -1.98
C GLY A 388 2.24 14.48 -0.52
N MET A 389 3.27 14.03 0.21
CA MET A 389 3.17 13.74 1.65
C MET A 389 2.88 15.00 2.48
N ILE A 390 3.54 16.13 2.18
CA ILE A 390 3.29 17.41 2.85
C ILE A 390 1.86 17.87 2.58
N GLU A 391 1.40 17.83 1.34
CA GLU A 391 0.05 18.26 0.96
C GLU A 391 -1.03 17.41 1.62
N GLN A 392 -0.88 16.08 1.62
CA GLN A 392 -1.82 15.17 2.29
C GLN A 392 -1.88 15.44 3.80
N MET A 393 -0.73 15.48 4.50
CA MET A 393 -0.70 15.72 5.94
C MET A 393 -1.18 17.14 6.30
N THR A 394 -0.90 18.14 5.48
CA THR A 394 -1.38 19.52 5.70
C THR A 394 -2.90 19.60 5.52
N SER A 395 -3.44 18.97 4.51
CA SER A 395 -4.89 18.88 4.31
C SER A 395 -5.58 18.22 5.50
N LEU A 396 -5.07 17.06 5.92
CA LEU A 396 -5.56 16.34 7.10
C LEU A 396 -5.45 17.18 8.39
N ALA A 397 -4.36 17.91 8.57
CA ALA A 397 -4.18 18.80 9.74
C ALA A 397 -5.20 19.94 9.77
N ASN A 398 -5.52 20.51 8.60
CA ASN A 398 -6.44 21.63 8.48
C ASN A 398 -7.92 21.25 8.63
N LEU A 399 -8.29 20.04 8.23
CA LEU A 399 -9.69 19.59 8.09
C LEU A 399 -10.06 18.43 9.01
N GLY A 400 -9.07 17.80 9.64
CA GLY A 400 -9.23 16.66 10.54
C GLY A 400 -8.33 16.75 11.77
N ILE A 401 -7.82 15.62 12.24
CA ILE A 401 -6.93 15.52 13.41
C ILE A 401 -5.68 14.74 13.02
N LEU A 402 -4.65 15.46 12.57
CA LEU A 402 -3.38 14.84 12.14
C LEU A 402 -2.75 13.95 13.23
N SER A 403 -2.85 14.30 14.50
CA SER A 403 -2.29 13.50 15.59
C SER A 403 -2.90 12.10 15.72
N ASN A 404 -4.06 11.84 15.13
CA ASN A 404 -4.71 10.53 15.07
C ASN A 404 -4.39 9.76 13.79
N PHE A 405 -3.59 10.32 12.90
CA PHE A 405 -3.19 9.68 11.65
C PHE A 405 -2.41 8.39 11.92
N ILE A 406 -2.73 7.35 11.17
CA ILE A 406 -2.13 6.01 11.35
C ILE A 406 -0.77 5.84 10.64
N GLY A 407 -0.29 6.89 9.99
CA GLY A 407 1.04 6.93 9.39
C GLY A 407 1.14 6.25 8.02
N MET A 408 2.35 5.89 7.66
CA MET A 408 2.75 5.39 6.35
C MET A 408 2.65 3.87 6.27
N LEU A 409 2.36 3.36 5.08
CA LEU A 409 2.48 1.97 4.65
C LEU A 409 3.68 1.81 3.68
N THR A 410 3.98 0.59 3.22
CA THR A 410 5.24 0.30 2.47
C THR A 410 5.12 0.45 0.95
N ASP A 411 4.25 1.28 0.41
CA ASP A 411 4.43 1.70 -0.99
C ASP A 411 5.60 2.68 -1.14
N SER A 412 6.16 3.18 -0.02
CA SER A 412 7.33 4.06 0.02
C SER A 412 8.23 3.81 1.24
N SER A 413 9.23 4.66 1.45
CA SER A 413 10.17 4.54 2.56
C SER A 413 9.60 5.13 3.86
N HIS A 414 9.44 4.34 4.91
CA HIS A 414 9.05 4.80 6.25
C HIS A 414 10.03 5.86 6.82
N GLU A 415 11.34 5.70 6.58
CA GLU A 415 12.32 6.70 7.01
C GLU A 415 12.09 8.04 6.31
N TYR A 416 11.83 8.02 5.00
CA TYR A 416 11.58 9.22 4.21
C TYR A 416 10.33 9.96 4.71
N PHE A 417 9.25 9.22 4.92
CA PHE A 417 8.01 9.76 5.50
C PHE A 417 8.24 10.38 6.88
N ARG A 418 8.91 9.67 7.80
CA ARG A 418 9.15 10.15 9.18
C ARG A 418 9.99 11.42 9.21
N ARG A 419 10.94 11.58 8.29
CA ARG A 419 11.72 12.81 8.13
C ARG A 419 10.85 13.97 7.69
N ILE A 420 9.96 13.74 6.70
CA ILE A 420 9.02 14.74 6.21
C ILE A 420 8.01 15.13 7.30
N LEU A 421 7.47 14.17 8.04
CA LEU A 421 6.58 14.40 9.17
C LEU A 421 7.24 15.30 10.23
N CYS A 422 8.47 14.95 10.64
CA CYS A 422 9.20 15.73 11.64
C CYS A 422 9.58 17.13 11.15
N ASP A 423 9.89 17.27 9.86
CA ASP A 423 10.20 18.56 9.24
C ASP A 423 8.96 19.48 9.20
N LEU A 424 7.82 18.92 8.82
CA LEU A 424 6.54 19.65 8.78
C LEU A 424 6.13 20.13 10.17
N ILE A 425 6.09 19.24 11.16
CA ILE A 425 5.69 19.57 12.54
C ILE A 425 6.72 20.49 13.19
N GLY A 426 8.02 20.21 12.99
CA GLY A 426 9.09 21.07 13.50
C GLY A 426 9.02 22.48 12.94
N GLY A 427 8.63 22.64 11.66
CA GLY A 427 8.38 23.94 11.05
C GLY A 427 7.23 24.70 11.73
N TRP A 428 6.11 24.05 12.00
CA TRP A 428 4.98 24.67 12.71
C TRP A 428 5.36 25.13 14.12
N VAL A 429 6.18 24.35 14.83
CA VAL A 429 6.67 24.75 16.17
C VAL A 429 7.59 25.96 16.09
N GLU A 430 8.57 25.96 15.18
CA GLU A 430 9.51 27.08 15.02
C GLU A 430 8.82 28.36 14.53
N ASN A 431 7.74 28.25 13.76
CA ASN A 431 6.92 29.37 13.34
C ASN A 431 5.94 29.86 14.42
N GLY A 432 5.85 29.19 15.58
CA GLY A 432 4.91 29.55 16.65
C GLY A 432 3.46 29.15 16.38
N GLU A 433 3.22 28.28 15.40
CA GLU A 433 1.89 27.76 15.05
C GLU A 433 1.45 26.64 15.99
N TYR A 434 2.40 25.97 16.66
CA TYR A 434 2.15 24.96 17.68
C TYR A 434 3.15 25.15 18.84
N PRO A 435 2.72 24.91 20.11
CA PRO A 435 3.61 25.10 21.26
C PRO A 435 4.75 24.08 21.26
N ASN A 436 5.93 24.50 21.72
CA ASN A 436 7.06 23.59 21.96
C ASN A 436 6.85 22.79 23.26
N ASP A 437 5.81 21.94 23.26
CA ASP A 437 5.50 21.00 24.35
C ASP A 437 6.10 19.64 24.04
N GLU A 438 7.21 19.33 24.66
CA GLU A 438 7.98 18.10 24.45
C GLU A 438 7.12 16.83 24.58
N LYS A 439 6.26 16.76 25.60
CA LYS A 439 5.41 15.57 25.83
C LYS A 439 4.31 15.42 24.78
N ALA A 440 3.75 16.52 24.33
CA ALA A 440 2.75 16.51 23.28
C ALA A 440 3.38 16.11 21.95
N LEU A 441 4.53 16.68 21.62
CA LEU A 441 5.27 16.39 20.39
C LEU A 441 5.74 14.93 20.34
N GLU A 442 6.28 14.38 21.45
CA GLU A 442 6.64 12.96 21.54
C GLU A 442 5.45 12.06 21.24
N ARG A 443 4.28 12.30 21.88
CA ARG A 443 3.06 11.52 21.65
C ARG A 443 2.60 11.58 20.19
N ILE A 444 2.64 12.76 19.57
CA ILE A 444 2.23 12.95 18.17
C ILE A 444 3.16 12.17 17.24
N ILE A 445 4.47 12.34 17.39
CA ILE A 445 5.46 11.71 16.51
C ILE A 445 5.44 10.17 16.65
N LYS A 446 5.45 9.64 17.86
CA LYS A 446 5.36 8.19 18.11
C LYS A 446 3.99 7.65 17.69
N GLY A 447 2.92 8.40 17.97
CA GLY A 447 1.57 8.08 17.55
C GLY A 447 1.49 7.83 16.05
N ILE A 448 1.85 8.82 15.24
CA ILE A 448 1.79 8.75 13.78
C ILE A 448 2.79 7.73 13.22
N SER A 449 3.97 7.60 13.84
CA SER A 449 5.02 6.70 13.35
C SER A 449 4.73 5.22 13.61
N TYR A 450 3.84 4.87 14.58
CA TYR A 450 3.63 3.47 14.98
C TYR A 450 2.37 3.25 15.83
N GLU A 451 2.22 3.96 16.97
CA GLU A 451 1.28 3.58 18.02
C GLU A 451 -0.19 3.71 17.59
N ASN A 452 -0.50 4.71 16.74
CA ASN A 452 -1.87 4.91 16.25
C ASN A 452 -2.30 3.72 15.38
N ALA A 453 -1.41 3.21 14.53
CA ALA A 453 -1.69 2.02 13.72
C ALA A 453 -1.91 0.78 14.61
N VAL A 454 -1.06 0.54 15.62
CA VAL A 454 -1.25 -0.57 16.58
C VAL A 454 -2.64 -0.52 17.20
N ARG A 455 -3.06 0.66 17.71
CA ARG A 455 -4.38 0.83 18.36
C ARG A 455 -5.53 0.73 17.35
N TYR A 456 -5.38 1.32 16.18
CA TYR A 456 -6.42 1.37 15.15
C TYR A 456 -6.75 -0.01 14.60
N PHE A 457 -5.74 -0.80 14.28
CA PHE A 457 -5.92 -2.17 13.79
C PHE A 457 -6.20 -3.18 14.92
N GLY A 458 -5.83 -2.86 16.15
CA GLY A 458 -5.99 -3.75 17.31
C GLY A 458 -4.97 -4.89 17.32
N PHE A 459 -3.77 -4.66 16.77
CA PHE A 459 -2.71 -5.67 16.79
C PHE A 459 -2.14 -5.87 18.19
N ASP A 460 -1.85 -7.13 18.53
CA ASP A 460 -1.20 -7.49 19.81
C ASP A 460 0.32 -7.19 19.71
N LEU A 461 0.63 -5.92 19.80
CA LEU A 461 2.00 -5.38 19.77
C LEU A 461 2.24 -4.45 20.95
N LYS A 462 3.48 -4.38 21.41
CA LYS A 462 3.88 -3.45 22.47
C LYS A 462 3.87 -2.01 21.96
N ILE A 463 3.30 -1.11 22.75
CA ILE A 463 3.28 0.35 22.55
C ILE A 463 4.25 1.01 23.52
#